data_bf2a451c94363ad158bf21e732cfbfa0
#
_entry.id   bf2a451c94363ad158bf21e732cfbfa0
#
_cell.length_a   1.000
_cell.length_b   1.000
_cell.length_c   1.000
_cell.angle_alpha   90.00
_cell.angle_beta   90.00
_cell.angle_gamma   90.00
#
_symmetry.space_group_name_H-M   'P 1'
#
loop_
_entity.id
_entity.type
_entity.pdbx_description
1 polymer ?
#
loop_
_entity_poly.entity_id
_entity_poly.type
_entity_poly.pdbx_seq_one_letter_code
_entity_poly.pdbx_strand_id
1 'polypeptide(L)'
;MNKNELRNTILSQIQLPCIGKNWMQVEPVSGQMQTRQLQQAIDDLSWRGGGTLVLQPGVYRTGALHLKNGVELHLASEDTLVQFVPDDPAENYPLVFSHWEASPCYNFSALLYACDAQDIAVTGKGVLDGGADADHWWNWHHQVETSWSENKPDLQLADRRTLRSMNLGGVPVDRRIFGEGHYLRPNFFQPIRCQRVLLQGVTLRNSPMWQLNPVLCSSVVVDGVTLSSHGANNDGCDPESCNGVWIKNCRFDTGDDCISLKSGRDRDGREANVPCRNILIENNDFADGHGGVALGSEMSGGIYNVLASGNRFASPNLTYALRLKTNARRGGAVERVMLCD
;
A
#
# COMPACT_ATOMS: atom_id res chain seq x y z
N MET A 1 -16.89 -25.67 -0.85
CA MET A 1 -15.85 -25.27 -1.83
C MET A 1 -14.53 -25.82 -1.31
N ASN A 2 -13.84 -26.64 -2.10
CA ASN A 2 -12.51 -27.14 -1.75
C ASN A 2 -11.42 -26.13 -2.17
N LYS A 3 -10.13 -26.40 -1.83
CA LYS A 3 -8.97 -25.53 -2.12
C LYS A 3 -8.91 -25.15 -3.61
N ASN A 4 -9.02 -26.12 -4.51
CA ASN A 4 -8.87 -25.87 -5.94
C ASN A 4 -10.05 -25.08 -6.53
N GLU A 5 -11.25 -25.34 -6.08
CA GLU A 5 -12.45 -24.57 -6.46
C GLU A 5 -12.32 -23.11 -6.00
N LEU A 6 -11.89 -22.88 -4.77
CA LEU A 6 -11.70 -21.52 -4.23
C LEU A 6 -10.59 -20.80 -5.02
N ARG A 7 -9.45 -21.46 -5.27
CA ARG A 7 -8.35 -20.89 -6.04
C ARG A 7 -8.81 -20.49 -7.44
N ASN A 8 -9.50 -21.36 -8.16
CA ASN A 8 -10.00 -21.07 -9.49
C ASN A 8 -11.03 -19.93 -9.49
N THR A 9 -11.90 -19.87 -8.49
CA THR A 9 -12.86 -18.78 -8.31
C THR A 9 -12.13 -17.44 -8.14
N ILE A 10 -11.08 -17.41 -7.33
CA ILE A 10 -10.29 -16.18 -7.11
C ILE A 10 -9.55 -15.78 -8.39
N LEU A 11 -8.86 -16.72 -9.03
CA LEU A 11 -8.10 -16.45 -10.26
C LEU A 11 -8.98 -15.95 -11.41
N SER A 12 -10.24 -16.38 -11.49
CA SER A 12 -11.18 -15.88 -12.50
C SER A 12 -11.51 -14.38 -12.35
N GLN A 13 -11.19 -13.78 -11.19
CA GLN A 13 -11.35 -12.34 -10.92
C GLN A 13 -10.08 -11.55 -11.26
N ILE A 14 -8.98 -12.20 -11.64
CA ILE A 14 -7.70 -11.57 -11.89
C ILE A 14 -7.49 -11.33 -13.37
N GLN A 15 -7.17 -10.09 -13.71
CA GLN A 15 -6.76 -9.66 -15.04
C GLN A 15 -5.50 -8.81 -14.92
N LEU A 16 -4.49 -9.08 -15.73
CA LEU A 16 -3.30 -8.24 -15.76
C LEU A 16 -3.58 -6.92 -16.49
N PRO A 17 -2.86 -5.86 -16.16
CA PRO A 17 -2.99 -4.59 -16.88
C PRO A 17 -2.61 -4.73 -18.36
N CYS A 18 -3.32 -4.00 -19.21
CA CYS A 18 -3.02 -3.85 -20.62
C CYS A 18 -2.30 -2.51 -20.84
N ILE A 19 -0.98 -2.53 -20.79
CA ILE A 19 -0.16 -1.34 -20.96
C ILE A 19 -0.05 -0.97 -22.45
N GLY A 20 -0.15 0.33 -22.76
CA GLY A 20 0.02 0.84 -24.12
C GLY A 20 1.42 0.58 -24.69
N LYS A 21 1.56 0.71 -26.01
CA LYS A 21 2.83 0.41 -26.70
C LYS A 21 3.83 1.56 -26.70
N ASN A 22 3.44 2.73 -26.23
CA ASN A 22 4.36 3.87 -26.13
C ASN A 22 5.40 3.59 -25.04
N TRP A 23 6.54 4.20 -25.18
CA TRP A 23 7.54 4.17 -24.13
C TRP A 23 8.30 5.52 -24.07
N MET A 24 8.75 5.87 -22.90
CA MET A 24 9.62 7.01 -22.65
C MET A 24 10.73 6.56 -21.70
N GLN A 25 11.91 7.16 -21.86
CA GLN A 25 13.05 6.90 -20.98
C GLN A 25 13.44 8.18 -20.29
N VAL A 26 13.73 8.09 -18.99
CA VAL A 26 14.27 9.19 -18.21
C VAL A 26 15.59 8.74 -17.60
N GLU A 27 16.58 9.61 -17.69
CA GLU A 27 17.89 9.43 -17.07
C GLU A 27 17.94 10.09 -15.68
N PRO A 28 18.70 9.54 -14.74
CA PRO A 28 18.89 10.16 -13.43
C PRO A 28 19.72 11.44 -13.55
N VAL A 29 19.36 12.46 -12.78
CA VAL A 29 20.11 13.71 -12.68
C VAL A 29 20.62 13.87 -11.26
N SER A 30 21.92 13.70 -11.07
CA SER A 30 22.56 13.67 -9.75
C SER A 30 22.19 14.90 -8.90
N GLY A 31 21.71 14.64 -7.69
CA GLY A 31 21.40 15.65 -6.67
C GLY A 31 20.18 16.52 -6.95
N GLN A 32 19.50 16.35 -8.08
CA GLN A 32 18.34 17.17 -8.45
C GLN A 32 17.01 16.46 -8.15
N MET A 33 16.01 17.25 -7.81
CA MET A 33 14.62 16.78 -7.74
C MET A 33 14.06 16.61 -9.15
N GLN A 34 13.55 15.41 -9.43
CA GLN A 34 13.00 15.05 -10.76
C GLN A 34 11.48 14.82 -10.74
N THR A 35 10.80 15.20 -9.66
CA THR A 35 9.35 15.00 -9.50
C THR A 35 8.58 15.50 -10.71
N ARG A 36 8.83 16.75 -11.11
CA ARG A 36 8.13 17.37 -12.24
C ARG A 36 8.40 16.65 -13.57
N GLN A 37 9.65 16.24 -13.79
CA GLN A 37 10.04 15.53 -15.00
C GLN A 37 9.40 14.16 -15.11
N LEU A 38 9.43 13.39 -14.00
CA LEU A 38 8.83 12.06 -13.92
C LEU A 38 7.31 12.14 -14.06
N GLN A 39 6.68 13.07 -13.35
CA GLN A 39 5.22 13.25 -13.44
C GLN A 39 4.77 13.66 -14.84
N GLN A 40 5.50 14.57 -15.49
CA GLN A 40 5.20 14.97 -16.88
C GLN A 40 5.30 13.77 -17.84
N ALA A 41 6.30 12.92 -17.69
CA ALA A 41 6.43 11.72 -18.50
C ALA A 41 5.27 10.72 -18.28
N ILE A 42 4.81 10.55 -17.03
CA ILE A 42 3.62 9.75 -16.69
C ILE A 42 2.37 10.33 -17.36
N ASP A 43 2.17 11.63 -17.24
CA ASP A 43 1.01 12.33 -17.80
C ASP A 43 0.98 12.26 -19.33
N ASP A 44 2.13 12.46 -19.98
CA ASP A 44 2.30 12.37 -21.44
C ASP A 44 2.02 10.96 -21.97
N LEU A 45 2.52 9.93 -21.30
CA LEU A 45 2.24 8.54 -21.66
C LEU A 45 0.75 8.23 -21.55
N SER A 46 0.13 8.62 -20.44
CA SER A 46 -1.31 8.40 -20.26
C SER A 46 -2.14 9.12 -21.32
N TRP A 47 -1.81 10.38 -21.63
CA TRP A 47 -2.48 11.15 -22.67
C TRP A 47 -2.36 10.51 -24.07
N ARG A 48 -1.26 9.85 -24.36
CA ARG A 48 -1.01 9.10 -25.61
C ARG A 48 -1.66 7.72 -25.66
N GLY A 49 -2.49 7.38 -24.67
CA GLY A 49 -3.17 6.09 -24.59
C GLY A 49 -2.39 5.01 -23.84
N GLY A 50 -1.46 5.40 -22.98
CA GLY A 50 -0.68 4.52 -22.14
C GLY A 50 0.68 4.16 -22.71
N GLY A 51 1.51 3.56 -21.85
CA GLY A 51 2.86 3.11 -22.18
C GLY A 51 3.75 2.94 -20.96
N THR A 52 5.03 2.65 -21.22
CA THR A 52 6.03 2.37 -20.20
C THR A 52 6.98 3.55 -20.01
N LEU A 53 7.07 4.08 -18.79
CA LEU A 53 8.14 4.97 -18.37
C LEU A 53 9.30 4.15 -17.84
N VAL A 54 10.41 4.13 -18.55
CA VAL A 54 11.62 3.38 -18.20
C VAL A 54 12.59 4.29 -17.46
N LEU A 55 12.92 3.92 -16.22
CA LEU A 55 13.95 4.56 -15.42
C LEU A 55 15.26 3.77 -15.55
N GLN A 56 16.29 4.41 -16.08
CA GLN A 56 17.63 3.82 -16.25
C GLN A 56 18.37 3.69 -14.91
N PRO A 57 19.48 2.93 -14.83
CA PRO A 57 20.28 2.82 -13.61
C PRO A 57 20.71 4.17 -13.06
N GLY A 58 20.57 4.36 -11.74
CA GLY A 58 20.96 5.55 -11.01
C GLY A 58 19.92 6.03 -10.00
N VAL A 59 20.14 7.19 -9.41
CA VAL A 59 19.31 7.72 -8.29
C VAL A 59 18.40 8.83 -8.78
N TYR A 60 17.10 8.64 -8.61
CA TYR A 60 16.04 9.61 -8.91
C TYR A 60 15.48 10.15 -7.60
N ARG A 61 15.75 11.42 -7.28
CA ARG A 61 15.12 12.07 -6.12
C ARG A 61 13.78 12.66 -6.51
N THR A 62 12.73 12.34 -5.76
CA THR A 62 11.37 12.75 -6.11
C THR A 62 10.50 12.97 -4.88
N GLY A 63 9.47 13.80 -5.00
CA GLY A 63 8.29 13.81 -4.16
C GLY A 63 7.28 12.77 -4.66
N ALA A 64 5.99 12.94 -4.31
CA ALA A 64 4.94 12.04 -4.75
C ALA A 64 4.86 11.92 -6.28
N LEU A 65 4.61 10.69 -6.76
CA LEU A 65 4.32 10.41 -8.17
C LEU A 65 2.90 9.84 -8.28
N HIS A 66 2.13 10.38 -9.22
CA HIS A 66 0.75 9.96 -9.47
C HIS A 66 0.66 9.17 -10.76
N LEU A 67 0.48 7.84 -10.64
CA LEU A 67 0.27 6.98 -11.79
C LEU A 67 -1.10 7.24 -12.44
N LYS A 68 -1.14 7.14 -13.76
CA LYS A 68 -2.32 7.42 -14.59
C LYS A 68 -2.70 6.19 -15.43
N ASN A 69 -3.88 6.27 -16.08
CA ASN A 69 -4.39 5.20 -16.93
C ASN A 69 -3.36 4.68 -17.92
N GLY A 70 -3.21 3.37 -18.00
CA GLY A 70 -2.41 2.69 -18.98
C GLY A 70 -0.89 2.85 -18.80
N VAL A 71 -0.42 3.35 -17.65
CA VAL A 71 1.01 3.65 -17.45
C VAL A 71 1.69 2.60 -16.58
N GLU A 72 2.83 2.14 -17.07
CA GLU A 72 3.80 1.35 -16.34
C GLU A 72 5.01 2.20 -15.97
N LEU A 73 5.39 2.21 -14.70
CA LEU A 73 6.68 2.69 -14.21
C LEU A 73 7.63 1.51 -14.13
N HIS A 74 8.65 1.47 -14.98
CA HIS A 74 9.60 0.37 -15.07
C HIS A 74 10.99 0.76 -14.58
N LEU A 75 11.47 0.09 -13.54
CA LEU A 75 12.83 0.27 -12.99
C LEU A 75 13.76 -0.74 -13.65
N ALA A 76 14.61 -0.29 -14.57
CA ALA A 76 15.32 -1.13 -15.55
C ALA A 76 16.31 -2.12 -14.93
N SER A 77 16.87 -1.81 -13.76
CA SER A 77 17.87 -2.67 -13.10
C SER A 77 17.86 -2.55 -11.58
N GLU A 78 18.63 -3.41 -10.91
CA GLU A 78 18.85 -3.36 -9.45
C GLU A 78 19.55 -2.07 -9.00
N ASP A 79 20.29 -1.40 -9.91
CA ASP A 79 20.96 -0.12 -9.66
C ASP A 79 20.02 1.10 -9.87
N THR A 80 18.74 0.87 -10.24
CA THR A 80 17.75 1.95 -10.33
C THR A 80 17.13 2.20 -8.95
N LEU A 81 17.36 3.39 -8.40
CA LEU A 81 16.83 3.82 -7.10
C LEU A 81 15.92 5.02 -7.26
N VAL A 82 14.66 4.89 -6.92
CA VAL A 82 13.72 6.00 -6.76
C VAL A 82 13.65 6.36 -5.29
N GLN A 83 14.25 7.49 -4.93
CA GLN A 83 14.32 8.01 -3.56
C GLN A 83 13.25 9.08 -3.36
N PHE A 84 12.23 8.78 -2.57
CA PHE A 84 11.22 9.73 -2.16
C PHE A 84 11.77 10.61 -1.04
N VAL A 85 11.77 11.92 -1.27
CA VAL A 85 12.37 12.88 -0.34
C VAL A 85 11.39 13.19 0.80
N PRO A 86 11.76 12.97 2.06
CA PRO A 86 10.85 13.16 3.19
C PRO A 86 10.74 14.62 3.68
N ASP A 87 11.65 15.47 3.22
CA ASP A 87 11.68 16.88 3.60
C ASP A 87 10.50 17.64 2.98
N ASP A 88 10.04 18.68 3.66
CA ASP A 88 8.97 19.57 3.21
C ASP A 88 7.72 18.82 2.67
N PRO A 89 7.02 18.03 3.52
CA PRO A 89 5.90 17.24 3.07
C PRO A 89 4.80 18.03 2.36
N ALA A 90 4.55 19.27 2.78
CA ALA A 90 3.53 20.13 2.17
C ALA A 90 3.87 20.52 0.71
N GLU A 91 5.15 20.64 0.38
CA GLU A 91 5.60 20.93 -0.99
C GLU A 91 5.65 19.66 -1.86
N ASN A 92 6.16 18.55 -1.28
CA ASN A 92 6.47 17.34 -2.04
C ASN A 92 5.31 16.32 -2.14
N TYR A 93 4.31 16.43 -1.27
CA TYR A 93 3.18 15.48 -1.19
C TYR A 93 1.86 16.25 -1.17
N PRO A 94 1.24 16.50 -2.32
CA PRO A 94 0.01 17.30 -2.40
C PRO A 94 -1.13 16.66 -1.60
N LEU A 95 -2.05 17.49 -1.13
CA LEU A 95 -3.26 17.05 -0.46
C LEU A 95 -4.16 16.32 -1.45
N VAL A 96 -4.48 15.05 -1.17
CA VAL A 96 -5.33 14.21 -2.02
C VAL A 96 -6.39 13.47 -1.20
N PHE A 97 -7.43 12.98 -1.88
CA PHE A 97 -8.31 11.98 -1.28
C PHE A 97 -7.50 10.71 -0.97
N SER A 98 -7.59 10.24 0.24
CA SER A 98 -6.82 9.11 0.77
C SER A 98 -7.66 8.30 1.76
N HIS A 99 -7.16 7.15 2.13
CA HIS A 99 -7.60 6.39 3.29
C HIS A 99 -6.45 6.28 4.29
N TRP A 100 -6.74 6.61 5.53
CA TRP A 100 -5.77 6.46 6.61
C TRP A 100 -6.33 5.52 7.69
N GLU A 101 -5.63 4.43 7.98
CA GLU A 101 -6.13 3.32 8.82
C GLU A 101 -7.58 2.92 8.45
N ALA A 102 -7.85 2.74 7.16
CA ALA A 102 -9.14 2.38 6.59
C ALA A 102 -10.29 3.37 6.92
N SER A 103 -9.95 4.63 7.06
CA SER A 103 -10.92 5.74 7.17
C SER A 103 -10.65 6.75 6.05
N PRO A 104 -11.65 7.07 5.21
CA PRO A 104 -11.49 8.04 4.14
C PRO A 104 -11.26 9.46 4.68
N CYS A 105 -10.32 10.19 4.09
CA CYS A 105 -9.96 11.56 4.44
C CYS A 105 -9.21 12.23 3.29
N TYR A 106 -8.89 13.50 3.42
CA TYR A 106 -7.87 14.18 2.63
C TYR A 106 -6.59 14.25 3.45
N ASN A 107 -5.50 13.77 2.88
CA ASN A 107 -4.19 13.69 3.54
C ASN A 107 -3.07 13.98 2.54
N PHE A 108 -1.85 14.11 3.00
CA PHE A 108 -0.68 14.04 2.13
C PHE A 108 -0.78 12.84 1.21
N SER A 109 -0.46 13.05 -0.07
CA SER A 109 -0.42 11.97 -1.05
C SER A 109 0.47 10.83 -0.58
N ALA A 110 0.08 9.60 -0.83
CA ALA A 110 1.02 8.48 -0.81
C ALA A 110 2.23 8.80 -1.72
N LEU A 111 3.37 8.21 -1.42
CA LEU A 111 4.60 8.43 -2.17
C LEU A 111 4.40 8.06 -3.64
N LEU A 112 3.80 6.92 -3.87
CA LEU A 112 3.29 6.51 -5.17
C LEU A 112 1.77 6.37 -5.07
N TYR A 113 1.05 7.13 -5.87
CA TYR A 113 -0.40 7.28 -5.77
C TYR A 113 -1.10 7.03 -7.09
N ALA A 114 -2.31 6.50 -7.04
CA ALA A 114 -3.22 6.45 -8.17
C ALA A 114 -4.66 6.56 -7.67
N CYS A 115 -5.53 7.22 -8.41
CA CYS A 115 -6.96 7.30 -8.08
C CYS A 115 -7.79 7.23 -9.34
N ASP A 116 -8.85 6.39 -9.31
CA ASP A 116 -9.78 6.20 -10.42
C ASP A 116 -9.08 5.81 -11.74
N ALA A 117 -7.95 5.06 -11.64
CA ALA A 117 -7.14 4.66 -12.77
C ALA A 117 -7.31 3.16 -13.10
N GLN A 118 -6.99 2.81 -14.34
CA GLN A 118 -6.95 1.43 -14.79
C GLN A 118 -5.68 1.13 -15.56
N ASP A 119 -5.30 -0.15 -15.58
CA ASP A 119 -4.11 -0.61 -16.30
C ASP A 119 -2.85 0.11 -15.86
N ILE A 120 -2.54 0.05 -14.57
CA ILE A 120 -1.35 0.64 -13.99
C ILE A 120 -0.38 -0.44 -13.51
N ALA A 121 0.90 -0.21 -13.72
CA ALA A 121 1.94 -1.15 -13.29
C ALA A 121 3.17 -0.44 -12.73
N VAL A 122 3.84 -1.11 -11.79
CA VAL A 122 5.20 -0.80 -11.34
C VAL A 122 6.00 -2.08 -11.43
N THR A 123 7.04 -2.08 -12.26
CA THR A 123 7.78 -3.31 -12.56
C THR A 123 9.29 -3.10 -12.58
N GLY A 124 10.02 -4.19 -12.72
CA GLY A 124 11.47 -4.17 -12.85
C GLY A 124 12.18 -4.77 -11.65
N LYS A 125 13.44 -4.38 -11.44
CA LYS A 125 14.28 -4.93 -10.37
C LYS A 125 14.81 -3.87 -9.40
N GLY A 126 14.45 -2.60 -9.64
CA GLY A 126 14.96 -1.48 -8.86
C GLY A 126 14.33 -1.34 -7.48
N VAL A 127 14.76 -0.31 -6.79
CA VAL A 127 14.37 0.00 -5.41
C VAL A 127 13.54 1.28 -5.39
N LEU A 128 12.43 1.23 -4.68
CA LEU A 128 11.62 2.37 -4.26
C LEU A 128 11.92 2.60 -2.77
N ASP A 129 12.54 3.74 -2.43
CA ASP A 129 12.95 4.09 -1.06
C ASP A 129 12.09 5.24 -0.54
N GLY A 130 11.32 5.00 0.51
CA GLY A 130 10.40 5.98 1.08
C GLY A 130 11.06 7.04 1.95
N GLY A 131 12.36 6.92 2.21
CA GLY A 131 13.13 7.89 2.99
C GLY A 131 12.71 8.04 4.45
N ALA A 132 11.92 7.11 4.99
CA ALA A 132 11.50 7.15 6.37
C ALA A 132 12.59 6.60 7.30
N ASP A 133 12.86 7.32 8.36
CA ASP A 133 13.81 6.98 9.41
C ASP A 133 13.42 7.63 10.77
N ALA A 134 14.33 7.59 11.73
CA ALA A 134 14.12 8.15 13.07
C ALA A 134 13.91 9.67 13.12
N ASP A 135 14.34 10.39 12.09
CA ASP A 135 14.24 11.85 11.99
C ASP A 135 13.17 12.29 10.97
N HIS A 136 12.73 11.37 10.11
CA HIS A 136 11.78 11.62 9.03
C HIS A 136 10.61 10.63 9.09
N TRP A 137 9.39 11.09 9.02
CA TRP A 137 8.14 10.37 9.05
C TRP A 137 7.92 9.55 10.34
N TRP A 138 8.85 8.65 10.74
CA TRP A 138 8.68 7.82 11.93
C TRP A 138 8.69 8.63 13.22
N ASN A 139 9.37 9.79 13.23
CA ASN A 139 9.34 10.72 14.36
C ASN A 139 7.96 11.35 14.63
N TRP A 140 7.02 11.25 13.70
CA TRP A 140 5.63 11.67 13.94
C TRP A 140 4.88 10.70 14.85
N HIS A 141 5.36 9.49 14.98
CA HIS A 141 4.89 8.47 15.90
C HIS A 141 5.92 8.29 17.02
N HIS A 142 5.49 7.99 18.25
CA HIS A 142 6.41 7.83 19.40
C HIS A 142 7.27 6.55 19.31
N GLN A 143 6.91 5.59 18.47
CA GLN A 143 7.64 4.35 18.28
C GLN A 143 8.62 4.52 17.10
N VAL A 144 9.90 4.59 17.42
CA VAL A 144 11.00 4.61 16.43
C VAL A 144 11.70 3.28 16.52
N GLU A 145 11.82 2.54 15.40
CA GLU A 145 12.52 1.25 15.30
C GLU A 145 12.21 0.30 16.46
N THR A 146 11.44 -0.49 16.67
CA THR A 146 11.23 -1.49 17.74
C THR A 146 11.40 -0.99 19.20
N SER A 147 11.87 0.24 19.43
CA SER A 147 12.03 0.82 20.77
C SER A 147 11.00 1.93 21.02
N TRP A 148 10.23 1.79 22.12
CA TRP A 148 9.38 2.86 22.63
C TRP A 148 10.26 3.95 23.22
N SER A 149 10.19 5.15 22.65
CA SER A 149 10.80 6.33 23.27
C SER A 149 9.75 7.03 24.12
N GLU A 150 9.82 6.84 25.43
CA GLU A 150 8.89 7.49 26.39
C GLU A 150 8.97 9.03 26.38
N ASN A 151 10.01 9.60 25.77
CA ASN A 151 10.30 11.03 25.80
C ASN A 151 10.02 11.77 24.47
N LYS A 152 9.60 11.09 23.39
CA LYS A 152 9.24 11.76 22.13
C LYS A 152 7.72 11.97 22.07
N PRO A 153 7.23 13.17 21.71
CA PRO A 153 5.79 13.39 21.56
C PRO A 153 5.26 12.58 20.38
N ASP A 154 4.13 11.91 20.56
CA ASP A 154 3.37 11.30 19.47
C ASP A 154 2.55 12.39 18.76
N LEU A 155 3.15 13.03 17.76
CA LEU A 155 2.52 14.11 17.01
C LEU A 155 1.28 13.61 16.25
N GLN A 156 1.32 12.37 15.76
CA GLN A 156 0.25 11.72 15.01
C GLN A 156 -0.99 11.42 15.88
N LEU A 157 -0.84 11.25 17.20
CA LEU A 157 -1.90 10.75 18.07
C LEU A 157 -3.15 11.65 18.08
N ALA A 158 -2.95 12.98 18.05
CA ALA A 158 -4.05 13.95 18.04
C ALA A 158 -4.88 13.83 16.76
N ASP A 159 -4.23 13.78 15.60
CA ASP A 159 -4.88 13.66 14.29
C ASP A 159 -5.55 12.30 14.12
N ARG A 160 -4.89 11.23 14.55
CA ARG A 160 -5.45 9.88 14.58
C ARG A 160 -6.75 9.82 15.40
N ARG A 161 -6.77 10.42 16.58
CA ARG A 161 -7.97 10.49 17.43
C ARG A 161 -9.06 11.32 16.78
N THR A 162 -8.70 12.44 16.18
CA THR A 162 -9.62 13.33 15.46
C THR A 162 -10.27 12.60 14.28
N LEU A 163 -9.50 11.98 13.41
CA LEU A 163 -10.04 11.21 12.26
C LEU A 163 -10.96 10.08 12.72
N ARG A 164 -10.59 9.32 13.76
CA ARG A 164 -11.44 8.27 14.32
C ARG A 164 -12.75 8.82 14.92
N SER A 165 -12.70 9.98 15.55
CA SER A 165 -13.90 10.66 16.09
C SER A 165 -14.79 11.17 14.93
N MET A 166 -14.22 11.72 13.88
CA MET A 166 -14.93 12.16 12.68
C MET A 166 -15.64 10.98 11.98
N ASN A 167 -14.96 9.83 11.86
CA ASN A 167 -15.55 8.60 11.33
C ASN A 167 -16.78 8.19 12.16
N LEU A 168 -16.63 8.04 13.47
CA LEU A 168 -17.73 7.64 14.36
C LEU A 168 -18.88 8.66 14.35
N GLY A 169 -18.58 9.95 14.29
CA GLY A 169 -19.53 11.04 14.25
C GLY A 169 -20.20 11.24 12.89
N GLY A 170 -19.74 10.55 11.83
CA GLY A 170 -20.26 10.71 10.46
C GLY A 170 -19.98 12.08 9.85
N VAL A 171 -18.86 12.69 10.20
CA VAL A 171 -18.40 13.93 9.58
C VAL A 171 -18.17 13.66 8.08
N PRO A 172 -18.69 14.49 7.14
CA PRO A 172 -18.44 14.33 5.71
C PRO A 172 -16.94 14.26 5.39
N VAL A 173 -16.58 13.42 4.41
CA VAL A 173 -15.17 13.16 4.07
C VAL A 173 -14.43 14.39 3.59
N ASP A 174 -15.09 15.28 2.85
CA ASP A 174 -14.57 16.56 2.37
C ASP A 174 -14.21 17.57 3.49
N ARG A 175 -14.62 17.27 4.72
CA ARG A 175 -14.27 18.03 5.93
C ARG A 175 -13.18 17.37 6.77
N ARG A 176 -12.68 16.21 6.36
CA ARG A 176 -11.62 15.46 7.06
C ARG A 176 -10.29 15.76 6.37
N ILE A 177 -9.70 16.92 6.68
CA ILE A 177 -8.50 17.44 6.01
C ILE A 177 -7.32 17.37 6.97
N PHE A 178 -6.25 16.66 6.55
CA PHE A 178 -5.03 16.38 7.33
C PHE A 178 -3.79 16.61 6.44
N GLY A 179 -3.60 17.83 5.97
CA GLY A 179 -2.43 18.26 5.21
C GLY A 179 -1.42 19.01 6.06
N GLU A 180 -0.99 20.17 5.61
CA GLU A 180 -0.05 21.03 6.31
C GLU A 180 -0.49 21.32 7.75
N GLY A 181 0.44 21.18 8.70
CA GLY A 181 0.17 21.31 10.15
C GLY A 181 -0.42 20.06 10.81
N HIS A 182 -0.62 18.95 10.04
CA HIS A 182 -1.09 17.67 10.53
C HIS A 182 -0.05 16.57 10.32
N TYR A 183 -0.17 15.46 11.05
CA TYR A 183 0.88 14.46 11.17
C TYR A 183 0.41 13.02 10.87
N LEU A 184 -0.57 12.84 9.98
CA LEU A 184 -0.92 11.51 9.48
C LEU A 184 0.09 11.11 8.40
N ARG A 185 0.98 10.18 8.71
CA ARG A 185 2.00 9.68 7.77
C ARG A 185 1.35 9.06 6.52
N PRO A 186 1.78 9.41 5.30
CA PRO A 186 1.24 8.82 4.08
C PRO A 186 1.63 7.34 3.94
N ASN A 187 0.83 6.56 3.22
CA ASN A 187 1.21 5.22 2.78
C ASN A 187 2.27 5.29 1.67
N PHE A 188 2.95 4.18 1.39
CA PHE A 188 3.94 4.19 0.32
C PHE A 188 3.28 4.12 -1.05
N PHE A 189 2.63 3.01 -1.40
CA PHE A 189 1.86 2.88 -2.64
C PHE A 189 0.37 2.69 -2.34
N GLN A 190 -0.44 3.66 -2.73
CA GLN A 190 -1.87 3.66 -2.49
C GLN A 190 -2.68 3.90 -3.77
N PRO A 191 -3.00 2.85 -4.55
CA PRO A 191 -4.00 2.93 -5.59
C PRO A 191 -5.41 2.90 -4.97
N ILE A 192 -6.27 3.86 -5.33
CA ILE A 192 -7.65 3.97 -4.84
C ILE A 192 -8.63 3.87 -6.00
N ARG A 193 -9.63 2.99 -5.90
CA ARG A 193 -10.65 2.74 -6.94
C ARG A 193 -10.02 2.44 -8.31
N CYS A 194 -8.89 1.72 -8.29
CA CYS A 194 -8.17 1.34 -9.50
C CYS A 194 -8.54 -0.07 -9.96
N GLN A 195 -8.34 -0.33 -11.26
CA GLN A 195 -8.59 -1.64 -11.86
C GLN A 195 -7.35 -2.14 -12.60
N ARG A 196 -7.05 -3.44 -12.47
CA ARG A 196 -5.88 -4.08 -13.09
C ARG A 196 -4.58 -3.38 -12.70
N VAL A 197 -4.19 -3.61 -11.46
CA VAL A 197 -3.00 -3.04 -10.83
C VAL A 197 -1.94 -4.13 -10.72
N LEU A 198 -0.73 -3.88 -11.20
CA LEU A 198 0.40 -4.79 -11.09
C LEU A 198 1.57 -4.14 -10.35
N LEU A 199 2.11 -4.83 -9.35
CA LEU A 199 3.42 -4.53 -8.79
C LEU A 199 4.29 -5.78 -8.94
N GLN A 200 5.44 -5.68 -9.63
CA GLN A 200 6.25 -6.87 -9.93
C GLN A 200 7.75 -6.63 -9.86
N GLY A 201 8.44 -7.47 -9.09
CA GLY A 201 9.91 -7.62 -9.08
C GLY A 201 10.69 -6.54 -8.33
N VAL A 202 10.06 -5.43 -7.96
CA VAL A 202 10.71 -4.30 -7.28
C VAL A 202 10.87 -4.51 -5.78
N THR A 203 11.76 -3.73 -5.17
CA THR A 203 11.90 -3.65 -3.70
C THR A 203 11.34 -2.34 -3.20
N LEU A 204 10.48 -2.39 -2.16
CA LEU A 204 10.05 -1.24 -1.36
C LEU A 204 10.76 -1.27 -0.02
N ARG A 205 11.26 -0.11 0.43
CA ARG A 205 11.88 0.01 1.76
C ARG A 205 11.62 1.37 2.40
N ASN A 206 11.86 1.48 3.70
CA ASN A 206 11.77 2.72 4.47
C ASN A 206 10.44 3.46 4.25
N SER A 207 9.32 2.75 4.40
CA SER A 207 7.98 3.31 4.23
C SER A 207 7.61 4.24 5.39
N PRO A 208 6.94 5.37 5.13
CA PRO A 208 6.38 6.19 6.20
C PRO A 208 5.35 5.46 7.06
N MET A 209 4.48 4.66 6.43
CA MET A 209 3.39 3.89 7.06
C MET A 209 3.20 2.55 6.32
N TRP A 210 1.98 2.11 6.04
CA TRP A 210 1.69 0.89 5.27
C TRP A 210 2.38 0.92 3.90
N GLN A 211 3.03 -0.17 3.51
CA GLN A 211 3.82 -0.18 2.29
C GLN A 211 2.93 -0.27 1.05
N LEU A 212 2.06 -1.29 0.95
CA LEU A 212 1.09 -1.43 -0.15
C LEU A 212 -0.32 -1.35 0.41
N ASN A 213 -1.08 -0.34 0.01
CA ASN A 213 -2.46 -0.19 0.44
C ASN A 213 -3.40 0.07 -0.75
N PRO A 214 -3.72 -0.96 -1.55
CA PRO A 214 -4.78 -0.85 -2.53
C PRO A 214 -6.15 -0.73 -1.86
N VAL A 215 -6.92 0.30 -2.24
CA VAL A 215 -8.21 0.64 -1.63
C VAL A 215 -9.31 0.59 -2.68
N LEU A 216 -10.39 -0.18 -2.42
CA LEU A 216 -11.52 -0.30 -3.35
C LEU A 216 -11.10 -0.70 -4.78
N CYS A 217 -10.00 -1.44 -4.90
CA CYS A 217 -9.45 -1.86 -6.17
C CYS A 217 -9.99 -3.22 -6.62
N SER A 218 -9.91 -3.48 -7.91
CA SER A 218 -10.20 -4.79 -8.48
C SER A 218 -9.05 -5.28 -9.34
N SER A 219 -8.79 -6.59 -9.28
CA SER A 219 -7.72 -7.23 -10.04
C SER A 219 -6.34 -6.64 -9.72
N VAL A 220 -5.85 -6.90 -8.51
CA VAL A 220 -4.54 -6.46 -8.02
C VAL A 220 -3.60 -7.65 -7.98
N VAL A 221 -2.43 -7.52 -8.58
CA VAL A 221 -1.37 -8.55 -8.57
C VAL A 221 -0.09 -7.96 -7.97
N VAL A 222 0.44 -8.65 -6.97
CA VAL A 222 1.75 -8.36 -6.36
C VAL A 222 2.61 -9.62 -6.52
N ASP A 223 3.64 -9.55 -7.34
CA ASP A 223 4.43 -10.72 -7.75
C ASP A 223 5.94 -10.49 -7.61
N GLY A 224 6.60 -11.31 -6.82
CA GLY A 224 8.06 -11.26 -6.65
C GLY A 224 8.58 -9.96 -6.05
N VAL A 225 7.79 -9.27 -5.23
CA VAL A 225 8.15 -7.99 -4.60
C VAL A 225 8.82 -8.25 -3.24
N THR A 226 9.85 -7.47 -2.93
CA THR A 226 10.42 -7.41 -1.59
C THR A 226 9.89 -6.18 -0.85
N LEU A 227 9.34 -6.39 0.33
CA LEU A 227 8.80 -5.36 1.23
C LEU A 227 9.63 -5.38 2.50
N SER A 228 10.47 -4.34 2.70
CA SER A 228 11.43 -4.29 3.81
C SER A 228 11.40 -2.93 4.49
N SER A 229 10.64 -2.83 5.59
CA SER A 229 10.53 -1.60 6.36
C SER A 229 10.10 -1.90 7.80
N HIS A 230 10.81 -1.34 8.79
CA HIS A 230 10.68 -1.68 10.20
C HIS A 230 10.24 -0.53 11.11
N GLY A 231 9.60 0.49 10.58
CA GLY A 231 8.96 1.54 11.37
C GLY A 231 7.60 1.13 11.93
N ALA A 232 7.03 2.00 12.75
CA ALA A 232 5.67 1.80 13.28
C ALA A 232 4.63 1.75 12.15
N ASN A 233 3.71 0.78 12.21
CA ASN A 233 2.68 0.53 11.20
C ASN A 233 3.27 0.29 9.79
N ASN A 234 4.45 -0.29 9.70
CA ASN A 234 5.01 -0.71 8.44
C ASN A 234 4.49 -2.10 8.04
N ASP A 235 3.16 -2.22 7.96
CA ASP A 235 2.52 -3.38 7.36
C ASP A 235 2.98 -3.53 5.90
N GLY A 236 3.12 -4.76 5.42
CA GLY A 236 3.63 -5.02 4.08
C GLY A 236 2.58 -4.76 2.99
N CYS A 237 1.45 -5.45 3.05
CA CYS A 237 0.39 -5.30 2.06
C CYS A 237 -1.00 -5.33 2.71
N ASP A 238 -1.72 -4.22 2.61
CA ASP A 238 -3.02 -3.99 3.23
C ASP A 238 -4.12 -3.73 2.18
N PRO A 239 -4.60 -4.78 1.49
CA PRO A 239 -5.75 -4.62 0.61
C PRO A 239 -6.99 -4.23 1.41
N GLU A 240 -7.60 -3.09 1.07
CA GLU A 240 -8.80 -2.56 1.71
C GLU A 240 -9.98 -2.59 0.75
N SER A 241 -11.04 -3.33 1.10
CA SER A 241 -12.27 -3.42 0.29
C SER A 241 -12.02 -3.79 -1.17
N CYS A 242 -10.99 -4.59 -1.43
CA CYS A 242 -10.60 -5.02 -2.77
C CYS A 242 -11.32 -6.30 -3.21
N ASN A 243 -11.45 -6.48 -4.53
CA ASN A 243 -11.99 -7.70 -5.11
C ASN A 243 -11.03 -8.29 -6.14
N GLY A 244 -10.54 -9.49 -5.88
CA GLY A 244 -9.54 -10.15 -6.73
C GLY A 244 -8.14 -9.60 -6.48
N VAL A 245 -7.45 -10.14 -5.48
CA VAL A 245 -6.06 -9.80 -5.15
C VAL A 245 -5.22 -11.07 -5.17
N TRP A 246 -4.10 -11.03 -5.85
CA TRP A 246 -3.14 -12.12 -5.90
C TRP A 246 -1.76 -11.66 -5.47
N ILE A 247 -1.31 -12.12 -4.30
CA ILE A 247 0.00 -11.82 -3.72
C ILE A 247 0.82 -13.09 -3.76
N LYS A 248 1.90 -13.10 -4.52
CA LYS A 248 2.71 -14.29 -4.73
C LYS A 248 4.20 -14.03 -4.86
N ASN A 249 4.99 -15.04 -4.49
CA ASN A 249 6.44 -15.04 -4.64
C ASN A 249 7.14 -13.84 -3.97
N CYS A 250 6.47 -13.17 -3.03
CA CYS A 250 6.96 -11.98 -2.36
C CYS A 250 7.76 -12.33 -1.10
N ARG A 251 8.63 -11.41 -0.70
CA ARG A 251 9.32 -11.45 0.59
C ARG A 251 8.85 -10.30 1.47
N PHE A 252 8.36 -10.63 2.65
CA PHE A 252 7.92 -9.69 3.67
C PHE A 252 8.91 -9.67 4.83
N ASP A 253 9.45 -8.49 5.11
CA ASP A 253 10.38 -8.21 6.19
C ASP A 253 9.93 -6.88 6.83
N THR A 254 8.95 -6.94 7.72
CA THR A 254 8.10 -5.80 8.08
C THR A 254 8.09 -5.52 9.58
N GLY A 255 7.87 -4.27 9.94
CA GLY A 255 7.78 -3.83 11.34
C GLY A 255 6.40 -4.01 11.98
N ASP A 256 5.37 -4.40 11.19
CA ASP A 256 4.02 -4.74 11.67
C ASP A 256 3.52 -5.99 10.90
N ASP A 257 2.23 -6.14 10.63
CA ASP A 257 1.70 -7.32 9.92
C ASP A 257 2.25 -7.40 8.47
N CYS A 258 2.61 -8.59 8.00
CA CYS A 258 3.11 -8.76 6.64
C CYS A 258 2.02 -8.53 5.60
N ILE A 259 0.86 -9.17 5.76
CA ILE A 259 -0.33 -8.94 4.94
C ILE A 259 -1.51 -8.74 5.89
N SER A 260 -2.26 -7.64 5.72
CA SER A 260 -3.41 -7.36 6.59
C SER A 260 -4.63 -6.94 5.79
N LEU A 261 -5.61 -7.85 5.67
CA LEU A 261 -6.83 -7.61 4.90
C LEU A 261 -7.76 -6.68 5.64
N LYS A 262 -8.20 -5.61 4.98
CA LYS A 262 -9.03 -4.54 5.52
C LYS A 262 -10.33 -4.39 4.71
N SER A 263 -11.38 -3.85 5.33
CA SER A 263 -12.63 -3.50 4.65
C SER A 263 -13.36 -2.35 5.34
N GLY A 264 -12.62 -1.29 5.59
CA GLY A 264 -13.13 -0.08 6.23
C GLY A 264 -13.23 -0.17 7.75
N ARG A 265 -13.21 0.98 8.39
CA ARG A 265 -13.24 1.13 9.85
C ARG A 265 -14.62 1.58 10.34
N ASP A 266 -15.16 0.89 11.33
CA ASP A 266 -16.30 1.29 12.16
C ASP A 266 -17.52 1.77 11.34
N ARG A 267 -18.00 3.01 11.55
CA ARG A 267 -19.16 3.57 10.87
C ARG A 267 -18.97 3.64 9.35
N ASP A 268 -17.89 4.26 8.89
CA ASP A 268 -17.65 4.41 7.45
C ASP A 268 -17.58 3.06 6.75
N GLY A 269 -16.88 2.09 7.35
CA GLY A 269 -16.80 0.74 6.78
C GLY A 269 -18.14 0.00 6.74
N ARG A 270 -19.00 0.17 7.77
CA ARG A 270 -20.33 -0.42 7.78
C ARG A 270 -21.27 0.26 6.80
N GLU A 271 -21.21 1.59 6.66
CA GLU A 271 -22.04 2.35 5.71
C GLU A 271 -21.63 2.07 4.26
N ALA A 272 -20.32 2.02 3.98
CA ALA A 272 -19.81 1.64 2.67
C ALA A 272 -20.17 0.19 2.31
N ASN A 273 -20.11 -0.72 3.30
CA ASN A 273 -20.45 -2.13 3.17
C ASN A 273 -19.77 -2.82 1.97
N VAL A 274 -18.50 -2.48 1.71
CA VAL A 274 -17.70 -3.08 0.64
C VAL A 274 -16.70 -4.06 1.24
N PRO A 275 -16.85 -5.36 1.00
CA PRO A 275 -15.94 -6.36 1.55
C PRO A 275 -14.60 -6.40 0.84
N CYS A 276 -13.58 -6.88 1.54
CA CYS A 276 -12.34 -7.38 0.95
C CYS A 276 -12.54 -8.86 0.61
N ARG A 277 -12.44 -9.23 -0.67
CA ARG A 277 -12.82 -10.60 -1.10
C ARG A 277 -12.01 -11.12 -2.26
N ASN A 278 -12.02 -12.45 -2.40
CA ASN A 278 -11.31 -13.16 -3.46
C ASN A 278 -9.80 -12.88 -3.42
N ILE A 279 -9.18 -13.25 -2.30
CA ILE A 279 -7.77 -12.99 -2.00
C ILE A 279 -6.97 -14.29 -2.05
N LEU A 280 -5.94 -14.32 -2.89
CA LEU A 280 -5.03 -15.44 -3.05
C LEU A 280 -3.62 -15.02 -2.61
N ILE A 281 -3.03 -15.75 -1.66
CA ILE A 281 -1.72 -15.49 -1.08
C ILE A 281 -0.90 -16.76 -1.24
N GLU A 282 0.03 -16.78 -2.20
CA GLU A 282 0.74 -18.00 -2.59
C GLU A 282 2.25 -17.84 -2.63
N ASN A 283 2.98 -18.84 -2.10
CA ASN A 283 4.42 -18.97 -2.25
C ASN A 283 5.22 -17.74 -1.76
N ASN A 284 4.76 -17.08 -0.71
CA ASN A 284 5.45 -15.94 -0.13
C ASN A 284 6.38 -16.37 1.00
N ASP A 285 7.44 -15.59 1.23
CA ASP A 285 8.36 -15.71 2.35
C ASP A 285 8.09 -14.62 3.39
N PHE A 286 7.55 -15.00 4.54
CA PHE A 286 7.33 -14.11 5.67
C PHE A 286 8.56 -14.16 6.57
N ALA A 287 9.51 -13.26 6.33
CA ALA A 287 10.82 -13.25 6.97
C ALA A 287 10.81 -12.57 8.33
N ASP A 288 10.03 -11.51 8.50
CA ASP A 288 9.77 -10.85 9.79
C ASP A 288 8.46 -10.08 9.76
N GLY A 289 7.84 -9.85 10.94
CA GLY A 289 6.59 -9.10 11.11
C GLY A 289 5.84 -9.51 12.37
N HIS A 290 4.70 -8.86 12.66
CA HIS A 290 3.84 -9.24 13.80
C HIS A 290 2.92 -10.41 13.46
N GLY A 291 2.26 -10.38 12.32
CA GLY A 291 1.40 -11.44 11.81
C GLY A 291 1.66 -11.70 10.33
N GLY A 292 1.69 -12.97 9.91
CA GLY A 292 1.88 -13.32 8.50
C GLY A 292 0.68 -12.89 7.66
N VAL A 293 -0.50 -13.46 7.93
CA VAL A 293 -1.76 -13.05 7.32
C VAL A 293 -2.73 -12.60 8.42
N ALA A 294 -3.02 -11.32 8.49
CA ALA A 294 -3.96 -10.74 9.42
C ALA A 294 -5.29 -10.41 8.73
N LEU A 295 -6.40 -10.67 9.41
CA LEU A 295 -7.76 -10.31 9.00
C LEU A 295 -8.25 -9.22 9.95
N GLY A 296 -8.24 -7.97 9.50
CA GLY A 296 -8.58 -6.81 10.32
C GLY A 296 -7.33 -6.04 10.80
N SER A 297 -7.46 -5.19 11.82
CA SER A 297 -8.69 -4.96 12.64
C SER A 297 -9.79 -4.17 11.92
N GLU A 298 -9.51 -3.46 10.84
CA GLU A 298 -10.44 -2.65 10.06
C GLU A 298 -11.20 -3.54 9.06
N MET A 299 -12.23 -4.26 9.54
CA MET A 299 -12.94 -5.27 8.76
C MET A 299 -14.47 -5.08 8.73
N SER A 300 -14.92 -3.83 8.85
CA SER A 300 -16.33 -3.51 9.02
C SER A 300 -17.21 -3.86 7.83
N GLY A 301 -16.66 -3.93 6.61
CA GLY A 301 -17.34 -4.37 5.39
C GLY A 301 -17.28 -5.88 5.15
N GLY A 302 -16.56 -6.63 5.99
CA GLY A 302 -16.39 -8.08 5.89
C GLY A 302 -15.20 -8.53 5.04
N ILE A 303 -14.79 -9.80 5.24
CA ILE A 303 -13.67 -10.43 4.53
C ILE A 303 -14.11 -11.83 4.07
N TYR A 304 -14.00 -12.10 2.77
CA TYR A 304 -14.54 -13.33 2.18
C TYR A 304 -13.62 -13.97 1.16
N ASN A 305 -13.63 -15.30 1.07
CA ASN A 305 -12.89 -16.05 0.05
C ASN A 305 -11.39 -15.76 0.09
N VAL A 306 -10.72 -16.13 1.16
CA VAL A 306 -9.28 -15.98 1.34
C VAL A 306 -8.63 -17.34 1.28
N LEU A 307 -7.64 -17.50 0.40
CA LEU A 307 -6.81 -18.68 0.33
C LEU A 307 -5.34 -18.30 0.47
N ALA A 308 -4.68 -18.78 1.52
CA ALA A 308 -3.24 -18.69 1.69
C ALA A 308 -2.64 -20.09 1.61
N SER A 309 -1.71 -20.32 0.66
CA SER A 309 -1.11 -21.64 0.46
C SER A 309 0.35 -21.59 -0.02
N GLY A 310 1.13 -22.57 0.37
CA GLY A 310 2.54 -22.68 -0.02
C GLY A 310 3.43 -21.56 0.52
N ASN A 311 2.98 -20.87 1.57
CA ASN A 311 3.73 -19.76 2.16
C ASN A 311 4.70 -20.26 3.24
N ARG A 312 5.88 -19.64 3.34
CA ARG A 312 6.87 -19.93 4.36
C ARG A 312 6.82 -18.88 5.48
N PHE A 313 6.62 -19.31 6.71
CA PHE A 313 6.66 -18.47 7.91
C PHE A 313 7.90 -18.86 8.71
N ALA A 314 8.91 -18.02 8.74
CA ALA A 314 10.23 -18.40 9.26
C ALA A 314 10.92 -17.28 10.06
N SER A 315 10.18 -16.58 10.90
CA SER A 315 10.74 -15.59 11.83
C SER A 315 10.39 -15.91 13.27
N PRO A 316 11.34 -15.78 14.22
CA PRO A 316 11.04 -15.88 15.64
C PRO A 316 10.16 -14.72 16.15
N ASN A 317 10.12 -13.61 15.43
CA ASN A 317 9.34 -12.43 15.79
C ASN A 317 7.90 -12.50 15.27
N LEU A 318 7.66 -13.34 14.27
CA LEU A 318 6.33 -13.53 13.68
C LEU A 318 5.43 -14.30 14.65
N THR A 319 4.61 -13.60 15.40
CA THR A 319 3.80 -14.17 16.47
C THR A 319 2.72 -15.12 15.96
N TYR A 320 2.15 -14.85 14.79
CA TYR A 320 1.04 -15.61 14.21
C TYR A 320 1.18 -15.80 12.70
N ALA A 321 1.03 -17.01 12.20
CA ALA A 321 0.89 -17.27 10.76
C ALA A 321 -0.45 -16.71 10.24
N LEU A 322 -1.54 -16.92 10.99
CA LEU A 322 -2.87 -16.36 10.73
C LEU A 322 -3.39 -15.66 11.97
N ARG A 323 -3.84 -14.42 11.83
CA ARG A 323 -4.35 -13.60 12.93
C ARG A 323 -5.69 -12.98 12.58
N LEU A 324 -6.71 -13.18 13.40
CA LEU A 324 -8.00 -12.48 13.30
C LEU A 324 -8.03 -11.37 14.34
N LYS A 325 -8.20 -10.12 13.87
CA LYS A 325 -8.25 -8.92 14.71
C LYS A 325 -9.60 -8.23 14.54
N THR A 326 -10.35 -8.11 15.63
CA THR A 326 -11.64 -7.41 15.63
C THR A 326 -12.02 -6.92 17.02
N ASN A 327 -13.12 -6.22 17.13
CA ASN A 327 -13.76 -5.85 18.39
C ASN A 327 -15.27 -5.64 18.20
N ALA A 328 -16.02 -5.51 19.29
CA ALA A 328 -17.47 -5.43 19.28
C ALA A 328 -18.08 -4.23 18.50
N ARG A 329 -17.29 -3.18 18.25
CA ARG A 329 -17.72 -1.98 17.51
C ARG A 329 -17.52 -2.11 16.00
N ARG A 330 -16.64 -3.03 15.59
CA ARG A 330 -16.19 -3.12 14.20
C ARG A 330 -17.32 -3.57 13.26
N GLY A 331 -18.03 -4.62 13.61
CA GLY A 331 -18.98 -5.28 12.69
C GLY A 331 -18.23 -6.07 11.63
N GLY A 332 -18.94 -6.42 10.56
CA GLY A 332 -18.45 -7.25 9.47
C GLY A 332 -18.45 -8.74 9.81
N ALA A 333 -18.23 -9.57 8.80
CA ALA A 333 -18.10 -11.02 8.93
C ALA A 333 -16.82 -11.52 8.26
N VAL A 334 -16.31 -12.66 8.68
CA VAL A 334 -15.20 -13.37 8.05
C VAL A 334 -15.70 -14.75 7.63
N GLU A 335 -15.63 -15.05 6.34
CA GLU A 335 -16.12 -16.32 5.81
C GLU A 335 -15.19 -16.92 4.75
N ARG A 336 -15.09 -18.22 4.73
CA ARG A 336 -14.31 -19.00 3.75
C ARG A 336 -12.84 -18.55 3.70
N VAL A 337 -12.14 -18.73 4.80
CA VAL A 337 -10.70 -18.52 4.94
C VAL A 337 -10.01 -19.86 5.05
N MET A 338 -9.05 -20.11 4.18
CA MET A 338 -8.23 -21.32 4.18
C MET A 338 -6.76 -20.93 4.27
N LEU A 339 -6.03 -21.52 5.22
CA LEU A 339 -4.58 -21.52 5.31
C LEU A 339 -4.12 -22.97 5.15
N CYS A 340 -3.33 -23.26 4.17
CA CYS A 340 -2.87 -24.63 3.87
C CYS A 340 -1.54 -24.62 3.07
N ASP A 341 -0.89 -25.75 3.04
CA ASP A 341 0.32 -26.05 2.29
C ASP A 341 0.11 -26.06 0.76
#